data_c55fe9354904361b5720767dae9558f1
#
_entry.id   c55fe9354904361b5720767dae9558f1
#
_cell.length_a   1.000
_cell.length_b   1.000
_cell.length_c   1.000
_cell.angle_alpha   90.00
_cell.angle_beta   90.00
_cell.angle_gamma   90.00
#
_symmetry.space_group_name_H-M   'P 1'
#
loop_
_entity.id
_entity.type
_entity.pdbx_description
1 polymer ?
#
loop_
_entity_poly.entity_id
_entity_poly.type
_entity_poly.pdbx_seq_one_letter_code
_entity_poly.pdbx_strand_id
1 'polypeptide(L)'
;DSGGDEAQREQMAQAQYLDLAGKLSAARKEAAQKLGGKVSAAMQSLAMAGGRFEIALTGFEGNAHGLEEIEFLVSAHASLSPKPLAKVASGGELSRISLAIQVITSKVSLVPTLIFDEVDVGIGGGVAEIVGQLLKQLGTERQVLCVTHLPQVAAQGNHHWQVSKSSQGGGVVSSIQVLEPAARIEEVARMLGGVEVTAT
;
A
#
# COMPACT_ATOMS: atom_id res chain seq x y z
N ASP A 1 -56.70 -6.31 -0.08
CA ASP A 1 -55.73 -7.01 -0.94
C ASP A 1 -54.29 -6.67 -0.60
N SER A 2 -53.87 -6.97 0.65
CA SER A 2 -52.51 -6.67 1.13
C SER A 2 -51.40 -7.46 0.40
N GLY A 3 -51.70 -8.68 -0.07
CA GLY A 3 -50.74 -9.53 -0.75
C GLY A 3 -50.30 -9.07 -2.14
N GLY A 4 -51.21 -8.37 -2.87
CA GLY A 4 -50.86 -7.77 -4.16
C GLY A 4 -49.93 -6.56 -4.04
N ASP A 5 -50.17 -5.74 -3.01
CA ASP A 5 -49.35 -4.55 -2.75
C ASP A 5 -47.92 -4.92 -2.28
N GLU A 6 -47.79 -5.99 -1.48
CA GLU A 6 -46.48 -6.47 -1.03
C GLU A 6 -45.65 -7.04 -2.20
N ALA A 7 -46.27 -7.87 -3.06
CA ALA A 7 -45.62 -8.42 -4.25
C ALA A 7 -45.16 -7.30 -5.21
N GLN A 8 -45.97 -6.27 -5.38
CA GLN A 8 -45.65 -5.13 -6.22
C GLN A 8 -44.48 -4.31 -5.64
N ARG A 9 -44.46 -4.08 -4.33
CA ARG A 9 -43.35 -3.41 -3.64
C ARG A 9 -42.03 -4.20 -3.76
N GLU A 10 -42.09 -5.52 -3.60
CA GLU A 10 -40.94 -6.39 -3.77
C GLU A 10 -40.35 -6.31 -5.20
N GLN A 11 -41.23 -6.38 -6.22
CA GLN A 11 -40.81 -6.25 -7.61
C GLN A 11 -40.17 -4.89 -7.91
N MET A 12 -40.74 -3.81 -7.39
CA MET A 12 -40.19 -2.47 -7.56
C MET A 12 -38.84 -2.32 -6.86
N ALA A 13 -38.69 -2.84 -5.64
CA ALA A 13 -37.45 -2.81 -4.89
C ALA A 13 -36.36 -3.63 -5.60
N GLN A 14 -36.70 -4.81 -6.12
CA GLN A 14 -35.79 -5.64 -6.88
C GLN A 14 -35.33 -4.95 -8.16
N ALA A 15 -36.24 -4.30 -8.89
CA ALA A 15 -35.90 -3.56 -10.10
C ALA A 15 -34.94 -2.39 -9.80
N GLN A 16 -35.18 -1.64 -8.72
CA GLN A 16 -34.31 -0.56 -8.27
C GLN A 16 -32.94 -1.09 -7.87
N TYR A 17 -32.90 -2.19 -7.11
CA TYR A 17 -31.65 -2.83 -6.72
C TYR A 17 -30.82 -3.24 -7.94
N LEU A 18 -31.43 -3.93 -8.90
CA LEU A 18 -30.74 -4.39 -10.12
C LEU A 18 -30.24 -3.23 -10.99
N ASP A 19 -30.99 -2.14 -11.08
CA ASP A 19 -30.55 -0.95 -11.79
C ASP A 19 -29.31 -0.33 -11.13
N LEU A 20 -29.33 -0.11 -9.82
CA LEU A 20 -28.20 0.45 -9.06
C LEU A 20 -27.01 -0.49 -9.05
N ALA A 21 -27.24 -1.78 -8.81
CA ALA A 21 -26.19 -2.78 -8.80
C ALA A 21 -25.54 -2.94 -10.18
N GLY A 22 -26.30 -2.84 -11.26
CA GLY A 22 -25.79 -2.85 -12.63
C GLY A 22 -24.89 -1.65 -12.94
N LYS A 23 -25.27 -0.47 -12.47
CA LYS A 23 -24.43 0.75 -12.58
C LYS A 23 -23.13 0.61 -11.77
N LEU A 24 -23.22 0.04 -10.56
CA LEU A 24 -22.07 -0.23 -9.73
C LEU A 24 -21.13 -1.26 -10.39
N SER A 25 -21.69 -2.33 -10.98
CA SER A 25 -20.92 -3.33 -11.71
C SER A 25 -20.12 -2.74 -12.87
N ALA A 26 -20.75 -1.87 -13.66
CA ALA A 26 -20.07 -1.17 -14.75
C ALA A 26 -18.92 -0.26 -14.26
N ALA A 27 -19.17 0.50 -13.19
CA ALA A 27 -18.17 1.36 -12.58
C ALA A 27 -17.00 0.57 -11.99
N ARG A 28 -17.26 -0.56 -11.34
CA ARG A 28 -16.25 -1.49 -10.79
C ARG A 28 -15.37 -2.07 -11.89
N LYS A 29 -15.96 -2.49 -13.00
CA LYS A 29 -15.23 -3.05 -14.14
C LYS A 29 -14.25 -2.04 -14.72
N GLU A 30 -14.68 -0.79 -14.90
CA GLU A 30 -13.81 0.29 -15.38
C GLU A 30 -12.71 0.61 -14.36
N ALA A 31 -13.05 0.77 -13.09
CA ALA A 31 -12.08 1.06 -12.03
C ALA A 31 -11.07 -0.08 -11.85
N ALA A 32 -11.49 -1.33 -11.94
CA ALA A 32 -10.62 -2.50 -11.85
C ALA A 32 -9.57 -2.53 -12.97
N GLN A 33 -9.94 -2.22 -14.20
CA GLN A 33 -9.01 -2.14 -15.32
C GLN A 33 -8.01 -1.01 -15.14
N LYS A 34 -8.46 0.18 -14.76
CA LYS A 34 -7.58 1.35 -14.55
C LYS A 34 -6.62 1.13 -13.39
N LEU A 35 -7.12 0.71 -12.24
CA LEU A 35 -6.31 0.49 -11.05
C LEU A 35 -5.32 -0.66 -11.27
N GLY A 36 -5.78 -1.78 -11.83
CA GLY A 36 -4.92 -2.92 -12.15
C GLY A 36 -3.77 -2.55 -13.07
N GLY A 37 -4.04 -1.77 -14.12
CA GLY A 37 -3.02 -1.28 -15.04
C GLY A 37 -2.01 -0.35 -14.39
N LYS A 38 -2.46 0.61 -13.58
CA LYS A 38 -1.59 1.56 -12.89
C LYS A 38 -0.70 0.90 -11.83
N VAL A 39 -1.25 -0.01 -11.03
CA VAL A 39 -0.48 -0.75 -10.03
C VAL A 39 0.52 -1.67 -10.70
N SER A 40 0.13 -2.40 -11.75
CA SER A 40 1.06 -3.24 -12.51
C SER A 40 2.21 -2.44 -13.12
N ALA A 41 1.95 -1.25 -13.63
CA ALA A 41 2.98 -0.35 -14.14
C ALA A 41 3.95 0.12 -13.04
N ALA A 42 3.42 0.48 -11.85
CA ALA A 42 4.23 0.88 -10.71
C ALA A 42 5.13 -0.25 -10.19
N MET A 43 4.64 -1.49 -10.20
CA MET A 43 5.40 -2.67 -9.76
C MET A 43 6.70 -2.85 -10.53
N GLN A 44 6.77 -2.45 -11.80
CA GLN A 44 7.97 -2.62 -12.63
C GLN A 44 9.18 -1.89 -12.07
N SER A 45 8.99 -0.77 -11.39
CA SER A 45 10.05 0.02 -10.74
C SER A 45 10.23 -0.27 -9.25
N LEU A 46 9.47 -1.20 -8.70
CA LEU A 46 9.46 -1.57 -7.27
C LEU A 46 10.05 -2.97 -7.00
N ALA A 47 11.02 -3.40 -7.80
CA ALA A 47 11.66 -4.71 -7.74
C ALA A 47 10.71 -5.88 -8.01
N MET A 48 9.68 -5.66 -8.80
CA MET A 48 8.72 -6.68 -9.23
C MET A 48 8.53 -6.64 -10.76
N ALA A 49 9.65 -6.63 -11.48
CA ALA A 49 9.66 -6.61 -12.95
C ALA A 49 8.96 -7.85 -13.51
N GLY A 50 8.05 -7.65 -14.47
CA GLY A 50 7.20 -8.69 -15.03
C GLY A 50 6.01 -9.06 -14.14
N GLY A 51 5.90 -8.46 -12.96
CA GLY A 51 4.77 -8.65 -12.06
C GLY A 51 3.48 -8.00 -12.55
N ARG A 52 2.36 -8.47 -12.04
CA ARG A 52 1.02 -8.00 -12.40
C ARG A 52 0.15 -7.90 -11.17
N PHE A 53 -0.72 -6.91 -11.18
CA PHE A 53 -1.80 -6.75 -10.22
C PHE A 53 -3.12 -6.76 -10.97
N GLU A 54 -4.04 -7.59 -10.53
CA GLU A 54 -5.36 -7.77 -11.14
C GLU A 54 -6.45 -7.67 -10.08
N ILE A 55 -7.59 -7.13 -10.47
CA ILE A 55 -8.78 -7.10 -9.64
C ILE A 55 -9.81 -8.02 -10.29
N ALA A 56 -10.05 -9.16 -9.65
CA ALA A 56 -11.03 -10.13 -10.10
C ALA A 56 -12.43 -9.74 -9.60
N LEU A 57 -13.38 -9.71 -10.51
CA LEU A 57 -14.78 -9.47 -10.24
C LEU A 57 -15.56 -10.74 -10.57
N THR A 58 -16.10 -11.41 -9.55
CA THR A 58 -16.84 -12.66 -9.72
C THR A 58 -18.31 -12.43 -9.41
N GLY A 59 -19.16 -12.65 -10.40
CA GLY A 59 -20.62 -12.52 -10.26
C GLY A 59 -21.21 -13.56 -9.31
N PHE A 60 -22.20 -13.16 -8.54
CA PHE A 60 -23.01 -14.01 -7.68
C PHE A 60 -24.44 -13.45 -7.58
N GLU A 61 -25.31 -14.08 -6.76
CA GLU A 61 -26.71 -13.66 -6.61
C GLU A 61 -26.92 -12.24 -6.10
N GLY A 62 -25.90 -11.66 -5.46
CA GLY A 62 -25.93 -10.31 -4.95
C GLY A 62 -26.21 -10.19 -3.46
N ASN A 63 -25.86 -9.02 -2.92
CA ASN A 63 -26.11 -8.61 -1.55
C ASN A 63 -26.23 -7.08 -1.47
N ALA A 64 -26.16 -6.50 -0.27
CA ALA A 64 -26.22 -5.05 -0.06
C ALA A 64 -25.05 -4.29 -0.72
N HIS A 65 -23.97 -4.99 -1.11
CA HIS A 65 -22.76 -4.41 -1.71
C HIS A 65 -22.68 -4.64 -3.23
N GLY A 66 -23.71 -5.20 -3.87
CA GLY A 66 -23.78 -5.38 -5.31
C GLY A 66 -23.74 -6.84 -5.76
N LEU A 67 -23.39 -7.05 -7.02
CA LEU A 67 -23.50 -8.32 -7.74
C LEU A 67 -22.16 -9.03 -7.93
N GLU A 68 -21.05 -8.48 -7.45
CA GLU A 68 -19.72 -9.10 -7.58
C GLU A 68 -19.03 -9.24 -6.24
N GLU A 69 -18.31 -10.34 -6.10
CA GLU A 69 -17.21 -10.47 -5.17
C GLU A 69 -15.95 -9.90 -5.79
N ILE A 70 -15.19 -9.15 -5.00
CA ILE A 70 -13.97 -8.46 -5.44
C ILE A 70 -12.78 -9.12 -4.76
N GLU A 71 -11.78 -9.51 -5.56
CA GLU A 71 -10.54 -10.06 -5.05
C GLU A 71 -9.34 -9.42 -5.73
N PHE A 72 -8.36 -8.99 -4.92
CA PHE A 72 -7.08 -8.51 -5.41
C PHE A 72 -6.13 -9.69 -5.60
N LEU A 73 -5.66 -9.85 -6.83
CA LEU A 73 -4.72 -10.89 -7.23
C LEU A 73 -3.39 -10.26 -7.62
N VAL A 74 -2.31 -10.91 -7.26
CA VAL A 74 -0.97 -10.44 -7.59
C VAL A 74 -0.06 -11.58 -8.01
N SER A 75 0.77 -11.28 -8.99
CA SER A 75 1.92 -12.08 -9.39
C SER A 75 3.15 -11.16 -9.30
N ALA A 76 4.07 -11.44 -8.39
CA ALA A 76 5.26 -10.61 -8.21
C ALA A 76 6.26 -10.72 -9.36
N HIS A 77 6.23 -11.82 -10.12
CA HIS A 77 7.11 -12.10 -11.24
C HIS A 77 6.35 -12.75 -12.38
N ALA A 78 6.85 -12.58 -13.61
CA ALA A 78 6.20 -13.09 -14.82
C ALA A 78 5.93 -14.60 -14.83
N SER A 79 6.78 -15.37 -14.15
CA SER A 79 6.68 -16.83 -14.07
C SER A 79 5.70 -17.36 -13.04
N LEU A 80 5.16 -16.49 -12.19
CA LEU A 80 4.24 -16.87 -11.12
C LEU A 80 2.80 -16.66 -11.54
N SER A 81 1.93 -17.60 -11.16
CA SER A 81 0.48 -17.44 -11.30
C SER A 81 -0.04 -16.40 -10.30
N PRO A 82 -1.02 -15.56 -10.69
CA PRO A 82 -1.66 -14.63 -9.77
C PRO A 82 -2.26 -15.34 -8.55
N LYS A 83 -2.05 -14.78 -7.37
CA LYS A 83 -2.59 -15.28 -6.09
C LYS A 83 -3.32 -14.17 -5.38
N PRO A 84 -4.26 -14.48 -4.48
CA PRO A 84 -4.83 -13.51 -3.57
C PRO A 84 -3.74 -12.71 -2.84
N LEU A 85 -3.95 -11.41 -2.71
CA LEU A 85 -3.01 -10.49 -2.05
C LEU A 85 -2.63 -10.97 -0.63
N ALA A 86 -3.60 -11.53 0.10
CA ALA A 86 -3.39 -12.09 1.44
C ALA A 86 -2.45 -13.29 1.48
N LYS A 87 -2.16 -13.94 0.34
CA LYS A 87 -1.27 -15.11 0.23
C LYS A 87 0.14 -14.76 -0.27
N VAL A 88 0.45 -13.48 -0.45
CA VAL A 88 1.80 -13.04 -0.80
C VAL A 88 2.73 -13.30 0.38
N ALA A 89 3.77 -14.09 0.15
CA ALA A 89 4.69 -14.53 1.21
C ALA A 89 5.74 -13.49 1.58
N SER A 90 6.10 -12.60 0.65
CA SER A 90 7.11 -11.56 0.88
C SER A 90 6.50 -10.31 1.51
N GLY A 91 6.90 -9.98 2.73
CA GLY A 91 6.49 -8.76 3.41
C GLY A 91 6.91 -7.49 2.66
N GLY A 92 8.12 -7.47 2.10
CA GLY A 92 8.61 -6.35 1.30
C GLY A 92 7.80 -6.12 0.02
N GLU A 93 7.52 -7.17 -0.72
CA GLU A 93 6.68 -7.10 -1.93
C GLU A 93 5.26 -6.63 -1.61
N LEU A 94 4.64 -7.20 -0.58
CA LEU A 94 3.30 -6.81 -0.13
C LEU A 94 3.26 -5.35 0.29
N SER A 95 4.23 -4.88 1.06
CA SER A 95 4.32 -3.50 1.52
C SER A 95 4.50 -2.52 0.34
N ARG A 96 5.31 -2.85 -0.67
CA ARG A 96 5.50 -2.02 -1.87
C ARG A 96 4.28 -2.00 -2.77
N ILE A 97 3.56 -3.11 -2.91
CA ILE A 97 2.26 -3.14 -3.61
C ILE A 97 1.26 -2.24 -2.90
N SER A 98 1.17 -2.34 -1.58
CA SER A 98 0.33 -1.47 -0.75
C SER A 98 0.68 0.00 -0.94
N LEU A 99 1.97 0.36 -0.95
CA LEU A 99 2.42 1.72 -1.22
C LEU A 99 1.96 2.21 -2.60
N ALA A 100 2.12 1.40 -3.64
CA ALA A 100 1.66 1.75 -4.98
C ALA A 100 0.15 2.00 -5.03
N ILE A 101 -0.65 1.14 -4.40
CA ILE A 101 -2.11 1.31 -4.32
C ILE A 101 -2.46 2.63 -3.59
N GLN A 102 -1.81 2.92 -2.47
CA GLN A 102 -2.07 4.13 -1.68
C GLN A 102 -1.71 5.40 -2.45
N VAL A 103 -0.60 5.42 -3.17
CA VAL A 103 -0.21 6.56 -4.02
C VAL A 103 -1.22 6.77 -5.15
N ILE A 104 -1.61 5.70 -5.85
CA ILE A 104 -2.53 5.77 -6.99
C ILE A 104 -3.94 6.19 -6.55
N THR A 105 -4.38 5.73 -5.38
CA THR A 105 -5.71 6.03 -4.83
C THR A 105 -5.74 7.22 -3.88
N SER A 106 -4.66 7.98 -3.76
CA SER A 106 -4.49 9.02 -2.75
C SER A 106 -5.61 10.07 -2.73
N LYS A 107 -6.16 10.42 -3.90
CA LYS A 107 -7.23 11.43 -4.01
C LYS A 107 -8.59 10.96 -3.51
N VAL A 108 -8.82 9.65 -3.44
CA VAL A 108 -10.12 9.08 -3.03
C VAL A 108 -10.08 8.38 -1.69
N SER A 109 -8.90 8.14 -1.15
CA SER A 109 -8.74 7.50 0.17
C SER A 109 -8.94 8.51 1.29
N LEU A 110 -9.67 8.10 2.33
CA LEU A 110 -9.98 8.93 3.50
C LEU A 110 -9.10 8.62 4.72
N VAL A 111 -8.16 7.68 4.60
CA VAL A 111 -7.29 7.28 5.72
C VAL A 111 -6.24 8.37 5.97
N PRO A 112 -6.22 9.01 7.15
CA PRO A 112 -5.34 10.16 7.40
C PRO A 112 -3.90 9.79 7.72
N THR A 113 -3.65 8.59 8.27
CA THR A 113 -2.33 8.14 8.69
C THR A 113 -2.04 6.75 8.15
N LEU A 114 -0.88 6.58 7.54
CA LEU A 114 -0.40 5.32 6.99
C LEU A 114 0.95 4.96 7.62
N ILE A 115 1.12 3.68 7.94
CA ILE A 115 2.37 3.15 8.48
C ILE A 115 2.86 2.03 7.55
N PHE A 116 4.09 2.18 7.06
CA PHE A 116 4.75 1.18 6.21
C PHE A 116 5.91 0.55 6.97
N ASP A 117 5.83 -0.76 7.14
CA ASP A 117 6.92 -1.58 7.64
C ASP A 117 7.39 -2.53 6.53
N GLU A 118 8.67 -2.90 6.56
CA GLU A 118 9.29 -3.80 5.59
C GLU A 118 9.27 -3.33 4.12
N VAL A 119 8.90 -2.09 3.84
CA VAL A 119 8.77 -1.56 2.47
C VAL A 119 10.09 -1.58 1.70
N ASP A 120 11.21 -1.55 2.39
CA ASP A 120 12.57 -1.53 1.87
C ASP A 120 13.31 -2.88 1.97
N VAL A 121 12.63 -3.93 2.36
CA VAL A 121 13.22 -5.27 2.43
C VAL A 121 13.49 -5.81 1.03
N GLY A 122 14.71 -6.29 0.82
CA GLY A 122 15.15 -6.90 -0.44
C GLY A 122 15.44 -5.92 -1.57
N ILE A 123 15.52 -4.64 -1.29
CA ILE A 123 15.82 -3.59 -2.27
C ILE A 123 17.03 -2.75 -1.84
N GLY A 124 17.54 -1.95 -2.76
CA GLY A 124 18.64 -1.00 -2.52
C GLY A 124 18.78 -0.07 -3.72
N GLY A 125 19.76 0.82 -3.66
CA GLY A 125 20.09 1.71 -4.78
C GLY A 125 18.92 2.52 -5.32
N GLY A 126 18.72 2.47 -6.61
CA GLY A 126 17.67 3.24 -7.30
C GLY A 126 16.23 2.86 -6.91
N VAL A 127 15.98 1.59 -6.61
CA VAL A 127 14.65 1.14 -6.15
C VAL A 127 14.32 1.74 -4.78
N ALA A 128 15.28 1.78 -3.87
CA ALA A 128 15.11 2.41 -2.55
C ALA A 128 14.82 3.91 -2.68
N GLU A 129 15.48 4.59 -3.62
CA GLU A 129 15.21 6.00 -3.90
C GLU A 129 13.77 6.21 -4.40
N ILE A 130 13.30 5.38 -5.33
CA ILE A 130 11.92 5.42 -5.83
C ILE A 130 10.91 5.22 -4.69
N VAL A 131 11.13 4.24 -3.83
CA VAL A 131 10.29 4.00 -2.65
C VAL A 131 10.25 5.24 -1.75
N GLY A 132 11.41 5.83 -1.46
CA GLY A 132 11.50 7.05 -0.67
C GLY A 132 10.73 8.22 -1.28
N GLN A 133 10.83 8.41 -2.60
CA GLN A 133 10.11 9.46 -3.32
C GLN A 133 8.59 9.24 -3.29
N LEU A 134 8.11 8.00 -3.42
CA LEU A 134 6.69 7.68 -3.34
C LEU A 134 6.13 7.91 -1.92
N LEU A 135 6.88 7.55 -0.89
CA LEU A 135 6.52 7.84 0.50
C LEU A 135 6.44 9.35 0.75
N LYS A 136 7.39 10.10 0.24
CA LYS A 136 7.39 11.57 0.35
C LYS A 136 6.20 12.20 -0.37
N GLN A 137 5.90 11.74 -1.58
CA GLN A 137 4.73 12.19 -2.34
C GLN A 137 3.43 11.94 -1.56
N LEU A 138 3.28 10.73 -1.01
CA LEU A 138 2.11 10.38 -0.21
C LEU A 138 2.00 11.23 1.05
N GLY A 139 3.13 11.59 1.66
CA GLY A 139 3.23 12.44 2.83
C GLY A 139 2.83 13.91 2.61
N THR A 140 2.65 14.37 1.38
CA THR A 140 2.16 15.73 1.10
C THR A 140 0.69 15.91 1.47
N GLU A 141 -0.09 14.83 1.47
CA GLU A 141 -1.53 14.87 1.73
C GLU A 141 -1.94 14.12 3.01
N ARG A 142 -1.02 13.34 3.58
CA ARG A 142 -1.29 12.47 4.75
C ARG A 142 -0.09 12.41 5.66
N GLN A 143 -0.33 11.93 6.89
CA GLN A 143 0.75 11.51 7.76
C GLN A 143 1.23 10.12 7.34
N VAL A 144 2.51 10.01 7.00
CA VAL A 144 3.14 8.74 6.63
C VAL A 144 4.29 8.45 7.58
N LEU A 145 4.25 7.28 8.21
CA LEU A 145 5.34 6.75 9.00
C LEU A 145 5.94 5.54 8.25
N CYS A 146 7.26 5.49 8.18
CA CYS A 146 7.97 4.39 7.55
C CYS A 146 9.08 3.90 8.45
N VAL A 147 9.14 2.58 8.65
CA VAL A 147 10.28 1.92 9.30
C VAL A 147 11.25 1.53 8.20
N THR A 148 12.47 2.05 8.25
CA THR A 148 13.48 1.81 7.22
C THR A 148 14.87 1.59 7.81
N HIS A 149 15.67 0.81 7.12
CA HIS A 149 17.11 0.63 7.38
C HIS A 149 17.97 1.22 6.24
N LEU A 150 17.35 1.78 5.19
CA LEU A 150 18.04 2.31 4.03
C LEU A 150 18.15 3.84 4.07
N PRO A 151 19.37 4.38 3.89
CA PRO A 151 19.61 5.82 3.88
C PRO A 151 18.83 6.55 2.76
N GLN A 152 18.66 5.91 1.59
CA GLN A 152 17.93 6.47 0.46
C GLN A 152 16.45 6.74 0.81
N VAL A 153 15.87 5.91 1.65
CA VAL A 153 14.49 6.09 2.15
C VAL A 153 14.47 7.12 3.27
N ALA A 154 15.33 6.98 4.26
CA ALA A 154 15.40 7.88 5.43
C ALA A 154 15.65 9.34 5.03
N ALA A 155 16.50 9.58 4.03
CA ALA A 155 16.82 10.91 3.53
C ALA A 155 15.62 11.66 2.93
N GLN A 156 14.60 10.96 2.46
CA GLN A 156 13.39 11.55 1.87
C GLN A 156 12.37 12.03 2.92
N GLY A 157 12.48 11.58 4.18
CA GLY A 157 11.54 11.94 5.23
C GLY A 157 11.60 13.43 5.60
N ASN A 158 10.46 14.02 5.97
CA ASN A 158 10.41 15.36 6.54
C ASN A 158 10.91 15.40 7.98
N HIS A 159 10.72 14.29 8.70
CA HIS A 159 11.17 14.07 10.07
C HIS A 159 11.90 12.73 10.15
N HIS A 160 12.79 12.60 11.13
CA HIS A 160 13.55 11.38 11.33
C HIS A 160 13.57 11.03 12.83
N TRP A 161 13.09 9.82 13.14
CA TRP A 161 13.15 9.26 14.48
C TRP A 161 14.11 8.08 14.49
N GLN A 162 15.07 8.13 15.37
CA GLN A 162 16.03 7.05 15.55
C GLN A 162 15.56 6.10 16.65
N VAL A 163 15.52 4.82 16.33
CA VAL A 163 15.25 3.76 17.29
C VAL A 163 16.57 3.18 17.77
N SER A 164 16.78 3.13 19.08
CA SER A 164 17.95 2.53 19.69
C SER A 164 17.57 1.52 20.78
N LYS A 165 18.44 0.57 21.02
CA LYS A 165 18.32 -0.42 22.09
C LYS A 165 19.50 -0.29 23.03
N SER A 166 19.24 -0.27 24.33
CA SER A 166 20.27 -0.26 25.36
C SER A 166 19.96 -1.32 26.42
N SER A 167 21.04 -1.86 27.01
CA SER A 167 20.90 -2.80 28.12
C SER A 167 20.89 -2.01 29.45
N GLN A 168 19.81 -2.15 30.21
CA GLN A 168 19.68 -1.54 31.54
C GLN A 168 19.16 -2.59 32.53
N GLY A 169 19.84 -2.74 33.65
CA GLY A 169 19.35 -3.58 34.77
C GLY A 169 19.07 -5.05 34.41
N GLY A 170 19.81 -5.63 33.45
CA GLY A 170 19.60 -7.01 33.00
C GLY A 170 18.50 -7.20 31.94
N GLY A 171 17.88 -6.11 31.48
CA GLY A 171 16.88 -6.10 30.40
C GLY A 171 17.31 -5.24 29.21
N VAL A 172 16.59 -5.37 28.11
CA VAL A 172 16.77 -4.52 26.91
C VAL A 172 15.67 -3.47 26.89
N VAL A 173 16.06 -2.20 26.80
CA VAL A 173 15.16 -1.06 26.68
C VAL A 173 15.29 -0.47 25.29
N SER A 174 14.17 -0.30 24.59
CA SER A 174 14.10 0.41 23.34
C SER A 174 13.69 1.86 23.57
N SER A 175 14.34 2.79 22.88
CA SER A 175 14.01 4.22 22.94
C SER A 175 13.90 4.80 21.55
N ILE A 176 13.08 5.86 21.43
CA ILE A 176 12.89 6.61 20.20
C ILE A 176 13.33 8.04 20.45
N GLN A 177 14.20 8.56 19.59
CA GLN A 177 14.70 9.92 19.64
C GLN A 177 14.37 10.66 18.36
N VAL A 178 13.77 11.84 18.48
CA VAL A 178 13.58 12.77 17.37
C VAL A 178 14.94 13.40 17.04
N LEU A 179 15.36 13.32 15.77
CA LEU A 179 16.62 13.85 15.30
C LEU A 179 16.45 15.28 14.76
N GLU A 180 17.22 16.21 15.33
CA GLU A 180 17.41 17.53 14.75
C GLU A 180 18.26 17.46 13.47
N PRO A 181 18.26 18.51 12.60
CA PRO A 181 18.91 18.45 11.29
C PRO A 181 20.36 17.98 11.28
N ALA A 182 21.18 18.44 12.22
CA ALA A 182 22.59 18.03 12.31
C ALA A 182 22.75 16.55 12.69
N ALA A 183 21.98 16.08 13.69
CA ALA A 183 22.00 14.68 14.11
C ALA A 183 21.42 13.77 13.03
N ARG A 184 20.46 14.24 12.25
CA ARG A 184 19.90 13.53 11.12
C ARG A 184 20.93 13.28 10.01
N ILE A 185 21.74 14.29 9.68
CA ILE A 185 22.81 14.14 8.69
C ILE A 185 23.81 13.08 9.14
N GLU A 186 24.22 13.10 10.40
CA GLU A 186 25.10 12.09 10.98
C GLU A 186 24.49 10.67 10.91
N GLU A 187 23.21 10.52 11.23
CA GLU A 187 22.54 9.23 11.19
C GLU A 187 22.42 8.68 9.76
N VAL A 188 22.06 9.51 8.78
CA VAL A 188 22.01 9.10 7.36
C VAL A 188 23.42 8.72 6.87
N ALA A 189 24.44 9.47 7.25
CA ALA A 189 25.84 9.13 6.93
C ALA A 189 26.26 7.80 7.56
N ARG A 190 25.89 7.54 8.82
CA ARG A 190 26.12 6.26 9.50
C ARG A 190 25.43 5.09 8.76
N MET A 191 24.20 5.30 8.32
CA MET A 191 23.45 4.29 7.54
C MET A 191 24.13 3.97 6.20
N LEU A 192 24.83 4.95 5.61
CA LEU A 192 25.56 4.78 4.35
C LEU A 192 26.88 4.03 4.51
N GLY A 193 27.64 4.34 5.53
CA GLY A 193 29.07 3.97 5.58
C GLY A 193 29.58 3.24 6.82
N GLY A 194 28.78 3.05 7.84
CA GLY A 194 29.22 2.33 9.06
C GLY A 194 29.31 3.18 10.33
N VAL A 195 30.13 2.73 11.28
CA VAL A 195 30.10 3.22 12.68
C VAL A 195 30.68 4.61 12.90
N GLU A 196 31.56 5.07 12.01
CA GLU A 196 32.20 6.39 12.13
C GLU A 196 31.98 7.25 10.87
N VAL A 197 31.54 8.51 11.10
CA VAL A 197 31.47 9.53 10.06
C VAL A 197 32.83 10.16 9.92
N THR A 198 33.53 9.83 8.82
CA THR A 198 34.75 10.56 8.46
C THR A 198 34.37 11.82 7.71
N ALA A 199 34.81 12.97 8.21
CA ALA A 199 34.66 14.24 7.49
C ALA A 199 35.51 14.18 6.21
N THR A 200 34.82 14.23 5.05
CA THR A 200 35.43 14.47 3.74
C THR A 200 35.23 15.88 3.32
#